data_07b27f675cfe3b2ba4cee7c0add4a59a
#
_entry.id   07b27f675cfe3b2ba4cee7c0add4a59a
#
_cell.length_a   1.000
_cell.length_b   1.000
_cell.length_c   1.000
_cell.angle_alpha   90.00
_cell.angle_beta   90.00
_cell.angle_gamma   90.00
#
_symmetry.space_group_name_H-M   'P 1'
#
loop_
_entity.id
_entity.type
_entity.pdbx_description
1 polymer ?
#
loop_
_entity_poly.entity_id
_entity_poly.type
_entity_poly.pdbx_seq_one_letter_code
_entity_poly.pdbx_strand_id
1 'polypeptide(L)'
;DEDSYETYVYDWRTPIASLFYRYETGPAQFQAPSGVIKGEVSLKRQFEIQDGKLSYFFDSDVNITDGMLREALSHNASPQMRSIVETIQRQQDRIIRDMQNEALFVQGVAGSGKTSVALHRVAFLLYEGSTQKLYANNIVIISPNNLFGSYIANVLPALGEKNVQSLTFEALFAKVYPSGQQPVLPRNQLLEELVTQPEDSMLHQSVNFFFSETFVRILDRYVSYYMRRMIPYTDLYYDGVLLETRQEMAAFVRRACGRAPLAGTLELLEQRLWTAVHKRRREHRLEKLQTFSGTFVQHLYDKKQFGRLLSIKEHARIKRQIKAFITLDSLALYRRLLRDHDLFFRLAK
;
A
#
# COMPACT_ATOMS: atom_id res chain seq x y z
N ASP A 1 17.74 -29.76 15.32
CA ASP A 1 19.00 -30.46 15.68
C ASP A 1 19.99 -30.25 14.53
N GLU A 2 21.18 -29.72 14.85
CA GLU A 2 22.20 -29.41 13.82
C GLU A 2 22.88 -30.70 13.28
N ASP A 3 22.84 -31.77 14.05
CA ASP A 3 23.50 -33.05 13.68
C ASP A 3 22.59 -33.95 12.81
N SER A 4 21.27 -33.96 13.05
CA SER A 4 20.33 -34.83 12.34
C SER A 4 19.50 -34.08 11.27
N TYR A 5 19.55 -32.77 11.22
CA TYR A 5 18.66 -31.91 10.44
C TYR A 5 17.16 -32.14 10.73
N GLU A 6 16.83 -32.78 11.86
CA GLU A 6 15.45 -32.98 12.28
C GLU A 6 14.87 -31.68 12.86
N THR A 7 13.70 -31.29 12.37
CA THR A 7 12.99 -30.08 12.82
C THR A 7 12.02 -30.46 13.94
N TYR A 8 12.33 -30.04 15.18
CA TYR A 8 11.48 -30.27 16.36
C TYR A 8 10.47 -29.15 16.59
N VAL A 9 10.76 -27.94 16.13
CA VAL A 9 9.89 -26.77 16.30
C VAL A 9 9.60 -26.16 14.94
N TYR A 10 8.34 -26.04 14.62
CA TYR A 10 7.87 -25.36 13.41
C TYR A 10 7.36 -23.97 13.75
N ASP A 11 7.70 -22.98 12.95
CA ASP A 11 7.10 -21.67 13.06
C ASP A 11 5.59 -21.75 12.83
N TRP A 12 4.81 -21.01 13.64
CA TRP A 12 3.36 -21.02 13.56
C TRP A 12 2.80 -20.62 12.19
N ARG A 13 3.59 -19.89 11.41
CA ARG A 13 3.24 -19.42 10.05
C ARG A 13 3.38 -20.50 8.99
N THR A 14 4.15 -21.54 9.25
CA THR A 14 4.34 -22.63 8.28
C THR A 14 3.05 -23.35 7.93
N PRO A 15 2.94 -23.92 6.71
CA PRO A 15 1.76 -24.67 6.30
C PRO A 15 1.37 -25.80 7.25
N ILE A 16 2.35 -26.57 7.75
CA ILE A 16 2.11 -27.68 8.68
C ILE A 16 1.55 -27.19 10.01
N ALA A 17 1.99 -26.04 10.50
CA ALA A 17 1.48 -25.47 11.75
C ALA A 17 -0.02 -25.09 11.67
N SER A 18 -0.58 -24.94 10.48
CA SER A 18 -2.02 -24.71 10.28
C SER A 18 -2.88 -25.86 10.82
N LEU A 19 -2.33 -27.06 10.89
CA LEU A 19 -3.02 -28.23 11.46
C LEU A 19 -3.47 -27.95 12.89
N PHE A 20 -2.62 -27.29 13.69
CA PHE A 20 -2.91 -26.97 15.08
C PHE A 20 -4.13 -26.05 15.24
N TYR A 21 -4.40 -25.17 14.29
CA TYR A 21 -5.50 -24.20 14.35
C TYR A 21 -6.79 -24.72 13.68
N ARG A 22 -6.66 -25.62 12.70
CA ARG A 22 -7.78 -26.03 11.82
C ARG A 22 -8.41 -27.36 12.17
N TYR A 23 -7.62 -28.25 12.77
CA TYR A 23 -8.05 -29.62 13.00
C TYR A 23 -7.98 -29.98 14.48
N GLU A 24 -8.86 -30.89 14.85
CA GLU A 24 -8.83 -31.64 16.09
C GLU A 24 -8.00 -32.91 15.89
N THR A 25 -8.01 -33.84 16.88
CA THR A 25 -7.48 -35.18 16.68
C THR A 25 -8.27 -35.90 15.60
N GLY A 26 -7.58 -36.70 14.75
CA GLY A 26 -8.17 -37.39 13.63
C GLY A 26 -7.62 -36.97 12.27
N PRO A 27 -8.34 -37.29 11.16
CA PRO A 27 -7.88 -37.02 9.81
C PRO A 27 -7.67 -35.53 9.55
N ALA A 28 -6.53 -35.18 8.99
CA ALA A 28 -6.14 -33.82 8.72
C ALA A 28 -5.33 -33.69 7.43
N GLN A 29 -5.29 -32.49 6.87
CA GLN A 29 -4.48 -32.19 5.66
C GLN A 29 -4.00 -30.75 5.65
N PHE A 30 -2.88 -30.50 5.00
CA PHE A 30 -2.38 -29.15 4.75
C PHE A 30 -1.79 -29.01 3.36
N GLN A 31 -1.73 -27.79 2.86
CA GLN A 31 -1.15 -27.47 1.57
C GLN A 31 0.35 -27.21 1.75
N ALA A 32 1.19 -28.09 1.22
CA ALA A 32 2.63 -27.89 1.09
C ALA A 32 2.98 -27.38 -0.33
N PRO A 33 4.19 -26.86 -0.56
CA PRO A 33 4.65 -26.51 -1.90
C PRO A 33 4.60 -27.68 -2.90
N SER A 34 4.78 -28.91 -2.41
CA SER A 34 4.71 -30.16 -3.21
C SER A 34 3.29 -30.65 -3.47
N GLY A 35 2.26 -30.03 -2.88
CA GLY A 35 0.86 -30.45 -3.01
C GLY A 35 0.18 -30.65 -1.67
N VAL A 36 -1.02 -31.26 -1.69
CA VAL A 36 -1.79 -31.54 -0.46
C VAL A 36 -1.22 -32.76 0.24
N ILE A 37 -0.77 -32.57 1.48
CA ILE A 37 -0.32 -33.65 2.36
C ILE A 37 -1.49 -34.04 3.30
N LYS A 38 -1.82 -35.32 3.32
CA LYS A 38 -2.86 -35.88 4.18
C LYS A 38 -2.23 -36.76 5.25
N GLY A 39 -2.81 -36.76 6.43
CA GLY A 39 -2.35 -37.53 7.59
C GLY A 39 -3.39 -37.56 8.70
N GLU A 40 -2.96 -37.89 9.88
CA GLU A 40 -3.79 -37.97 11.08
C GLU A 40 -3.10 -37.25 12.24
N VAL A 41 -3.84 -36.43 12.95
CA VAL A 41 -3.42 -35.82 14.22
C VAL A 41 -3.75 -36.80 15.34
N SER A 42 -2.75 -37.51 15.84
CA SER A 42 -2.93 -38.53 16.90
C SER A 42 -3.02 -37.89 18.28
N LEU A 43 -2.37 -36.76 18.50
CA LEU A 43 -2.34 -36.06 19.77
C LEU A 43 -2.17 -34.56 19.54
N LYS A 44 -2.92 -33.78 20.34
CA LYS A 44 -2.79 -32.32 20.40
C LYS A 44 -2.58 -31.91 21.85
N ARG A 45 -1.41 -31.36 22.16
CA ARG A 45 -1.01 -31.01 23.53
C ARG A 45 -0.54 -29.55 23.57
N GLN A 46 -1.00 -28.83 24.57
CA GLN A 46 -0.61 -27.47 24.84
C GLN A 46 0.23 -27.41 26.10
N PHE A 47 1.35 -26.67 26.03
CA PHE A 47 2.29 -26.46 27.11
C PHE A 47 2.26 -25.04 27.59
N GLU A 48 2.41 -24.81 28.89
CA GLU A 48 2.69 -23.51 29.50
C GLU A 48 4.12 -23.55 30.05
N ILE A 49 4.96 -22.69 29.48
CA ILE A 49 6.37 -22.59 29.84
C ILE A 49 6.64 -21.17 30.31
N GLN A 50 7.13 -21.02 31.55
CA GLN A 50 7.50 -19.75 32.13
C GLN A 50 8.98 -19.80 32.54
N ASP A 51 9.77 -18.81 32.10
CA ASP A 51 11.21 -18.71 32.37
C ASP A 51 11.99 -20.00 32.05
N GLY A 52 11.62 -20.67 30.95
CA GLY A 52 12.25 -21.92 30.51
C GLY A 52 11.87 -23.16 31.31
N LYS A 53 10.91 -23.04 32.25
CA LYS A 53 10.38 -24.18 33.03
C LYS A 53 8.95 -24.51 32.61
N LEU A 54 8.67 -25.79 32.46
CA LEU A 54 7.32 -26.29 32.22
C LEU A 54 6.47 -26.09 33.47
N SER A 55 5.45 -25.26 33.38
CA SER A 55 4.49 -25.01 34.46
C SER A 55 3.42 -26.08 34.47
N TYR A 56 2.78 -26.32 33.34
CA TYR A 56 1.82 -27.39 33.14
C TYR A 56 1.62 -27.73 31.67
N PHE A 57 0.95 -28.82 31.38
CA PHE A 57 0.46 -29.15 30.03
C PHE A 57 -0.91 -29.80 30.13
N PHE A 58 -1.64 -29.77 29.01
CA PHE A 58 -2.89 -30.49 28.89
C PHE A 58 -3.11 -30.96 27.45
N ASP A 59 -3.77 -32.12 27.35
CA ASP A 59 -4.22 -32.64 26.06
C ASP A 59 -5.51 -31.91 25.68
N SER A 60 -5.51 -31.27 24.54
CA SER A 60 -6.64 -30.42 24.15
C SER A 60 -6.91 -30.53 22.67
N ASP A 61 -8.16 -30.76 22.35
CA ASP A 61 -8.66 -30.61 21.01
C ASP A 61 -8.88 -29.11 20.66
N VAL A 62 -8.74 -28.21 21.66
CA VAL A 62 -8.99 -26.77 21.55
C VAL A 62 -7.70 -25.98 21.73
N ASN A 63 -7.41 -25.09 20.80
CA ASN A 63 -6.32 -24.14 20.94
C ASN A 63 -6.79 -22.92 21.73
N ILE A 64 -6.30 -22.73 22.95
CA ILE A 64 -6.67 -21.61 23.84
C ILE A 64 -5.46 -20.69 23.96
N THR A 65 -5.55 -19.49 23.37
CA THR A 65 -4.47 -18.48 23.40
C THR A 65 -4.62 -17.46 24.52
N ASP A 66 -5.81 -17.33 25.11
CA ASP A 66 -6.06 -16.40 26.22
C ASP A 66 -5.72 -17.06 27.57
N GLY A 67 -4.81 -16.44 28.34
CA GLY A 67 -4.34 -16.96 29.63
C GLY A 67 -5.45 -17.10 30.67
N MET A 68 -6.33 -16.08 30.77
CA MET A 68 -7.49 -16.14 31.70
C MET A 68 -8.49 -17.20 31.27
N LEU A 69 -8.71 -17.34 29.98
CA LEU A 69 -9.59 -18.35 29.42
C LEU A 69 -8.99 -19.76 29.60
N ARG A 70 -7.68 -19.93 29.50
CA ARG A 70 -6.95 -21.15 29.79
C ARG A 70 -7.13 -21.57 31.25
N GLU A 71 -6.96 -20.65 32.18
CA GLU A 71 -7.14 -20.89 33.60
C GLU A 71 -8.60 -21.25 33.95
N ALA A 72 -9.57 -20.52 33.40
CA ALA A 72 -10.98 -20.81 33.57
C ALA A 72 -11.39 -22.16 32.96
N LEU A 73 -10.83 -22.57 31.84
CA LEU A 73 -11.11 -23.80 31.14
C LEU A 73 -10.40 -25.02 31.76
N SER A 74 -9.23 -24.81 32.39
CA SER A 74 -8.51 -25.89 33.10
C SER A 74 -9.27 -26.40 34.28
N HIS A 75 -10.11 -25.57 34.92
CA HIS A 75 -10.85 -25.91 36.13
C HIS A 75 -12.29 -26.41 35.94
N ASN A 76 -13.01 -26.05 34.85
CA ASN A 76 -14.39 -26.58 34.61
C ASN A 76 -15.08 -26.02 33.37
N ALA A 77 -14.48 -26.05 32.21
CA ALA A 77 -15.16 -25.56 31.00
C ALA A 77 -16.23 -26.51 30.48
N SER A 78 -17.41 -25.98 30.26
CA SER A 78 -18.45 -26.71 29.55
C SER A 78 -18.07 -27.07 28.12
N PRO A 79 -18.53 -28.19 27.55
CA PRO A 79 -18.29 -28.54 26.15
C PRO A 79 -18.70 -27.42 25.16
N GLN A 80 -19.74 -26.66 25.50
CA GLN A 80 -20.20 -25.52 24.69
C GLN A 80 -19.19 -24.40 24.65
N MET A 81 -18.53 -24.05 25.75
CA MET A 81 -17.51 -23.01 25.78
C MET A 81 -16.29 -23.39 24.94
N ARG A 82 -15.86 -24.64 24.99
CA ARG A 82 -14.76 -25.17 24.14
C ARG A 82 -15.10 -25.03 22.67
N SER A 83 -16.29 -25.45 22.25
CA SER A 83 -16.77 -25.37 20.87
C SER A 83 -16.79 -23.91 20.35
N ILE A 84 -17.18 -22.92 21.18
CA ILE A 84 -17.16 -21.49 20.81
C ILE A 84 -15.73 -21.02 20.55
N VAL A 85 -14.80 -21.34 21.45
CA VAL A 85 -13.39 -20.94 21.32
C VAL A 85 -12.75 -21.54 20.06
N GLU A 86 -12.99 -22.81 19.78
CA GLU A 86 -12.53 -23.50 18.56
C GLU A 86 -13.02 -22.79 17.29
N THR A 87 -14.31 -22.47 17.25
CA THR A 87 -14.92 -21.82 16.09
C THR A 87 -14.30 -20.45 15.83
N ILE A 88 -14.07 -19.67 16.88
CA ILE A 88 -13.41 -18.36 16.77
C ILE A 88 -11.99 -18.51 16.22
N GLN A 89 -11.20 -19.43 16.74
CA GLN A 89 -9.81 -19.62 16.30
C GLN A 89 -9.68 -20.10 14.86
N ARG A 90 -10.54 -21.03 14.43
CA ARG A 90 -10.57 -21.48 13.03
C ARG A 90 -10.90 -20.34 12.08
N GLN A 91 -11.84 -19.48 12.45
CA GLN A 91 -12.18 -18.29 11.66
C GLN A 91 -11.03 -17.31 11.61
N GLN A 92 -10.36 -17.07 12.73
CA GLN A 92 -9.20 -16.19 12.81
C GLN A 92 -8.04 -16.70 11.92
N ASP A 93 -7.72 -18.00 11.97
CA ASP A 93 -6.68 -18.61 11.13
C ASP A 93 -6.99 -18.47 9.63
N ARG A 94 -8.25 -18.64 9.22
CA ARG A 94 -8.65 -18.39 7.81
C ARG A 94 -8.40 -16.96 7.37
N ILE A 95 -8.72 -15.98 8.21
CA ILE A 95 -8.50 -14.58 7.94
C ILE A 95 -7.00 -14.27 7.86
N ILE A 96 -6.22 -14.78 8.79
CA ILE A 96 -4.78 -14.55 8.86
C ILE A 96 -4.08 -15.07 7.60
N ARG A 97 -4.47 -16.26 7.12
CA ARG A 97 -3.82 -16.96 5.98
C ARG A 97 -4.50 -16.75 4.64
N ASP A 98 -5.46 -15.85 4.55
CA ASP A 98 -6.11 -15.54 3.27
C ASP A 98 -5.15 -14.80 2.33
N MET A 99 -4.77 -15.42 1.22
CA MET A 99 -3.92 -14.86 0.17
C MET A 99 -4.68 -14.63 -1.14
N GLN A 100 -5.99 -14.89 -1.17
CA GLN A 100 -6.77 -14.85 -2.41
C GLN A 100 -7.51 -13.53 -2.58
N ASN A 101 -7.92 -12.90 -1.48
CA ASN A 101 -8.72 -11.69 -1.52
C ASN A 101 -7.85 -10.43 -1.48
N GLU A 102 -8.05 -9.53 -2.44
CA GLU A 102 -7.40 -8.22 -2.51
C GLU A 102 -7.89 -7.26 -1.43
N ALA A 103 -9.14 -7.38 -1.01
CA ALA A 103 -9.76 -6.60 0.06
C ALA A 103 -10.44 -7.52 1.07
N LEU A 104 -10.16 -7.29 2.35
CA LEU A 104 -10.70 -8.09 3.44
C LEU A 104 -11.30 -7.18 4.52
N PHE A 105 -12.56 -7.38 4.82
CA PHE A 105 -13.28 -6.67 5.88
C PHE A 105 -13.47 -7.59 7.08
N VAL A 106 -12.94 -7.21 8.25
CA VAL A 106 -13.06 -7.96 9.48
C VAL A 106 -14.03 -7.24 10.41
N GLN A 107 -15.20 -7.83 10.62
CA GLN A 107 -16.24 -7.31 11.51
C GLN A 107 -16.37 -8.18 12.76
N GLY A 108 -16.68 -7.58 13.88
CA GLY A 108 -16.89 -8.28 15.15
C GLY A 108 -17.10 -7.30 16.30
N VAL A 109 -17.60 -7.82 17.43
CA VAL A 109 -17.81 -7.02 18.65
C VAL A 109 -16.49 -6.53 19.25
N ALA A 110 -16.56 -5.58 20.17
CA ALA A 110 -15.38 -5.17 20.94
C ALA A 110 -14.80 -6.38 21.69
N GLY A 111 -13.46 -6.51 21.71
CA GLY A 111 -12.80 -7.65 22.35
C GLY A 111 -12.72 -8.94 21.52
N SER A 112 -13.32 -9.03 20.32
CA SER A 112 -13.27 -10.24 19.47
C SER A 112 -11.90 -10.54 18.83
N GLY A 113 -10.86 -9.79 19.16
CA GLY A 113 -9.52 -10.02 18.64
C GLY A 113 -9.25 -9.46 17.24
N LYS A 114 -10.09 -8.57 16.67
CA LYS A 114 -9.90 -8.01 15.31
C LYS A 114 -8.52 -7.44 15.09
N THR A 115 -8.02 -6.66 16.03
CA THR A 115 -6.67 -6.05 15.96
C THR A 115 -5.57 -7.11 16.02
N SER A 116 -5.71 -8.09 16.92
CA SER A 116 -4.78 -9.22 17.03
C SER A 116 -4.71 -10.00 15.72
N VAL A 117 -5.86 -10.34 15.14
CA VAL A 117 -5.96 -11.03 13.84
C VAL A 117 -5.28 -10.20 12.74
N ALA A 118 -5.49 -8.88 12.71
CA ALA A 118 -4.84 -8.01 11.72
C ALA A 118 -3.32 -8.02 11.85
N LEU A 119 -2.77 -7.98 13.08
CA LEU A 119 -1.32 -8.01 13.33
C LEU A 119 -0.71 -9.37 13.01
N HIS A 120 -1.38 -10.47 13.38
CA HIS A 120 -0.96 -11.82 12.98
C HIS A 120 -0.99 -11.98 11.45
N ARG A 121 -1.98 -11.40 10.77
CA ARG A 121 -2.00 -11.37 9.31
C ARG A 121 -0.81 -10.62 8.73
N VAL A 122 -0.45 -9.47 9.28
CA VAL A 122 0.77 -8.73 8.86
C VAL A 122 2.01 -9.60 9.04
N ALA A 123 2.16 -10.25 10.19
CA ALA A 123 3.29 -11.17 10.45
C ALA A 123 3.30 -12.37 9.48
N PHE A 124 2.15 -12.94 9.18
CA PHE A 124 2.01 -14.01 8.20
C PHE A 124 2.38 -13.54 6.78
N LEU A 125 1.89 -12.38 6.35
CA LEU A 125 2.18 -11.79 5.04
C LEU A 125 3.68 -11.46 4.88
N LEU A 126 4.36 -11.01 5.93
CA LEU A 126 5.81 -10.76 5.90
C LEU A 126 6.60 -12.06 5.78
N TYR A 127 6.16 -13.12 6.44
CA TYR A 127 6.77 -14.45 6.37
C TYR A 127 6.64 -15.06 4.97
N GLU A 128 5.42 -15.17 4.45
CA GLU A 128 5.13 -15.70 3.11
C GLU A 128 5.65 -14.78 2.01
N GLY A 129 5.62 -13.48 2.24
CA GLY A 129 5.96 -12.45 1.28
C GLY A 129 7.43 -12.37 0.93
N SER A 130 8.32 -13.04 1.67
CA SER A 130 9.73 -13.16 1.31
C SER A 130 9.92 -13.80 -0.08
N THR A 131 9.02 -14.71 -0.47
CA THR A 131 8.97 -15.32 -1.80
C THR A 131 8.33 -14.40 -2.85
N GLN A 132 7.43 -13.48 -2.44
CA GLN A 132 6.68 -12.56 -3.32
C GLN A 132 7.23 -11.13 -3.33
N LYS A 133 8.40 -10.87 -2.70
CA LYS A 133 9.03 -9.55 -2.55
C LYS A 133 8.19 -8.55 -1.73
N LEU A 134 7.37 -9.03 -0.80
CA LEU A 134 6.67 -8.22 0.16
C LEU A 134 7.55 -8.03 1.40
N TYR A 135 7.94 -6.79 1.66
CA TYR A 135 8.82 -6.42 2.77
C TYR A 135 8.09 -5.47 3.73
N ALA A 136 8.62 -5.27 4.92
CA ALA A 136 8.04 -4.38 5.93
C ALA A 136 7.81 -2.93 5.42
N ASN A 137 8.61 -2.45 4.48
CA ASN A 137 8.45 -1.14 3.85
C ASN A 137 7.32 -1.06 2.81
N ASN A 138 6.75 -2.18 2.41
CA ASN A 138 5.59 -2.25 1.51
C ASN A 138 4.26 -2.32 2.27
N ILE A 139 4.31 -2.43 3.61
CA ILE A 139 3.14 -2.53 4.47
C ILE A 139 3.01 -1.25 5.29
N VAL A 140 1.81 -0.70 5.34
CA VAL A 140 1.47 0.46 6.18
C VAL A 140 0.23 0.13 7.00
N ILE A 141 0.31 0.39 8.30
CA ILE A 141 -0.83 0.29 9.20
C ILE A 141 -1.35 1.70 9.46
N ILE A 142 -2.60 1.96 9.10
CA ILE A 142 -3.27 3.22 9.42
C ILE A 142 -4.02 3.02 10.73
N SER A 143 -3.58 3.73 11.77
CA SER A 143 -4.12 3.64 13.13
C SER A 143 -4.98 4.86 13.47
N PRO A 144 -5.96 4.72 14.39
CA PRO A 144 -6.81 5.83 14.79
C PRO A 144 -6.08 6.92 15.59
N ASN A 145 -4.98 6.56 16.27
CA ASN A 145 -4.16 7.48 17.04
C ASN A 145 -2.73 6.94 17.26
N ASN A 146 -1.84 7.78 17.78
CA ASN A 146 -0.43 7.43 18.00
C ASN A 146 -0.22 6.39 19.12
N LEU A 147 -1.09 6.34 20.13
CA LEU A 147 -1.01 5.34 21.21
C LEU A 147 -1.23 3.93 20.66
N PHE A 148 -2.17 3.79 19.73
CA PHE A 148 -2.40 2.54 19.04
C PHE A 148 -1.21 2.12 18.19
N GLY A 149 -0.54 3.08 17.55
CA GLY A 149 0.72 2.85 16.83
C GLY A 149 1.84 2.32 17.73
N SER A 150 1.97 2.85 18.94
CA SER A 150 2.94 2.37 19.93
C SER A 150 2.64 0.94 20.42
N TYR A 151 1.38 0.60 20.58
CA TYR A 151 0.97 -0.79 20.88
C TYR A 151 1.39 -1.76 19.76
N ILE A 152 1.12 -1.41 18.51
CA ILE A 152 1.50 -2.21 17.33
C ILE A 152 3.01 -2.43 17.29
N ALA A 153 3.81 -1.39 17.57
CA ALA A 153 5.27 -1.44 17.55
C ALA A 153 5.85 -2.46 18.56
N ASN A 154 5.10 -2.82 19.60
CA ASN A 154 5.51 -3.84 20.57
C ASN A 154 5.05 -5.25 20.21
N VAL A 155 3.92 -5.38 19.51
CA VAL A 155 3.33 -6.69 19.20
C VAL A 155 4.03 -7.39 18.05
N LEU A 156 4.38 -6.68 16.96
CA LEU A 156 5.03 -7.31 15.80
C LEU A 156 6.38 -7.98 16.12
N PRO A 157 7.28 -7.35 16.92
CA PRO A 157 8.50 -8.04 17.37
C PRO A 157 8.23 -9.30 18.19
N ALA A 158 7.19 -9.31 19.02
CA ALA A 158 6.78 -10.49 19.78
C ALA A 158 6.28 -11.63 18.86
N LEU A 159 5.82 -11.32 17.65
CA LEU A 159 5.46 -12.28 16.61
C LEU A 159 6.64 -12.71 15.72
N GLY A 160 7.87 -12.25 16.03
CA GLY A 160 9.08 -12.60 15.30
C GLY A 160 9.33 -11.76 14.04
N GLU A 161 8.63 -10.62 13.89
CA GLU A 161 8.72 -9.79 12.68
C GLU A 161 9.30 -8.41 12.97
N LYS A 162 9.85 -7.78 11.92
CA LYS A 162 10.28 -6.38 11.98
C LYS A 162 9.06 -5.47 12.01
N ASN A 163 9.21 -4.34 12.71
CA ASN A 163 8.16 -3.33 12.73
C ASN A 163 7.86 -2.80 11.33
N VAL A 164 6.59 -2.65 11.05
CA VAL A 164 6.06 -1.97 9.85
C VAL A 164 5.71 -0.53 10.18
N GLN A 165 5.57 0.30 9.14
CA GLN A 165 5.22 1.69 9.32
C GLN A 165 3.77 1.81 9.83
N SER A 166 3.59 2.38 11.03
CA SER A 166 2.29 2.79 11.54
C SER A 166 2.14 4.31 11.46
N LEU A 167 1.01 4.77 10.95
CA LEU A 167 0.69 6.17 10.74
C LEU A 167 -0.76 6.43 11.13
N THR A 168 -1.05 7.64 11.62
CA THR A 168 -2.42 8.14 11.62
C THR A 168 -2.80 8.65 10.22
N PHE A 169 -4.09 8.80 9.96
CA PHE A 169 -4.55 9.37 8.69
C PHE A 169 -4.02 10.80 8.49
N GLU A 170 -3.97 11.60 9.56
CA GLU A 170 -3.42 12.95 9.54
C GLU A 170 -1.93 12.95 9.17
N ALA A 171 -1.15 12.02 9.74
CA ALA A 171 0.27 11.90 9.43
C ALA A 171 0.51 11.44 7.98
N LEU A 172 -0.33 10.53 7.47
CA LEU A 172 -0.31 10.12 6.07
C LEU A 172 -0.64 11.31 5.16
N PHE A 173 -1.70 12.06 5.49
CA PHE A 173 -2.12 13.24 4.75
C PHE A 173 -1.02 14.32 4.73
N ALA A 174 -0.37 14.59 5.87
CA ALA A 174 0.73 15.54 5.98
C ALA A 174 1.96 15.18 5.11
N LYS A 175 2.21 13.89 4.86
CA LYS A 175 3.28 13.44 3.94
C LYS A 175 2.99 13.77 2.48
N VAL A 176 1.73 13.70 2.09
CA VAL A 176 1.28 14.01 0.73
C VAL A 176 1.09 15.51 0.53
N TYR A 177 0.85 16.23 1.61
CA TYR A 177 0.53 17.65 1.63
C TYR A 177 1.77 18.50 1.91
N PRO A 178 2.24 19.34 0.99
CA PRO A 178 3.41 20.17 1.23
C PRO A 178 3.21 21.13 2.41
N SER A 179 4.12 21.10 3.36
CA SER A 179 4.15 22.01 4.50
C SER A 179 4.19 23.48 4.01
N GLY A 180 3.33 24.33 4.55
CA GLY A 180 3.28 25.77 4.26
C GLY A 180 2.05 26.26 3.50
N GLN A 181 1.14 25.37 3.15
CA GLN A 181 -0.18 25.76 2.65
C GLN A 181 -1.19 25.87 3.80
N GLN A 182 -2.31 26.56 3.57
CA GLN A 182 -3.31 26.96 4.58
C GLN A 182 -3.59 25.88 5.64
N PRO A 183 -3.81 26.27 6.90
CA PRO A 183 -4.07 25.32 7.95
C PRO A 183 -5.27 24.43 7.62
N VAL A 184 -5.08 23.14 7.80
CA VAL A 184 -6.16 22.15 7.72
C VAL A 184 -6.80 22.10 9.09
N LEU A 185 -8.12 22.20 9.14
CA LEU A 185 -8.86 22.07 10.40
C LEU A 185 -8.56 20.68 11.00
N PRO A 186 -8.06 20.60 12.23
CA PRO A 186 -7.84 19.33 12.89
C PRO A 186 -9.14 18.51 12.98
N ARG A 187 -9.06 17.22 12.77
CA ARG A 187 -10.23 16.33 12.83
C ARG A 187 -11.04 16.50 14.14
N ASN A 188 -10.35 16.62 15.26
CA ASN A 188 -11.02 16.77 16.56
C ASN A 188 -11.81 18.07 16.63
N GLN A 189 -11.27 19.17 16.10
CA GLN A 189 -11.97 20.44 16.04
C GLN A 189 -13.20 20.36 15.12
N LEU A 190 -13.08 19.74 13.94
CA LEU A 190 -14.23 19.52 13.06
C LEU A 190 -15.32 18.69 13.76
N LEU A 191 -14.95 17.64 14.48
CA LEU A 191 -15.89 16.78 15.19
C LEU A 191 -16.56 17.56 16.34
N GLU A 192 -15.83 18.39 17.06
CA GLU A 192 -16.38 19.26 18.12
C GLU A 192 -17.37 20.28 17.55
N GLU A 193 -17.04 20.91 16.42
CA GLU A 193 -17.95 21.83 15.74
C GLU A 193 -19.20 21.10 15.22
N LEU A 194 -19.09 19.88 14.69
CA LEU A 194 -20.22 19.08 14.27
C LEU A 194 -21.14 18.68 15.41
N VAL A 195 -20.59 18.35 16.59
CA VAL A 195 -21.43 17.97 17.76
C VAL A 195 -22.13 19.18 18.36
N THR A 196 -21.52 20.37 18.29
CA THR A 196 -22.06 21.59 18.90
C THR A 196 -23.06 22.34 18.03
N GLN A 197 -23.04 22.13 16.70
CA GLN A 197 -23.94 22.81 15.76
C GLN A 197 -25.21 21.97 15.47
N PRO A 198 -26.33 22.61 15.14
CA PRO A 198 -27.54 21.91 14.70
C PRO A 198 -27.31 21.04 13.46
N GLU A 199 -28.02 19.92 13.36
CA GLU A 199 -27.90 18.97 12.24
C GLU A 199 -28.23 19.57 10.87
N ASP A 200 -29.04 20.62 10.81
CA ASP A 200 -29.41 21.36 9.60
C ASP A 200 -28.43 22.47 9.24
N SER A 201 -27.38 22.68 10.02
CA SER A 201 -26.39 23.72 9.77
C SER A 201 -25.66 23.52 8.42
N MET A 202 -25.17 24.63 7.87
CA MET A 202 -24.36 24.62 6.64
C MET A 202 -23.14 23.70 6.74
N LEU A 203 -22.58 23.55 7.95
CA LEU A 203 -21.45 22.66 8.19
C LEU A 203 -21.83 21.19 7.96
N HIS A 204 -22.94 20.72 8.56
CA HIS A 204 -23.44 19.36 8.37
C HIS A 204 -23.82 19.09 6.92
N GLN A 205 -24.48 20.01 6.25
CA GLN A 205 -24.82 19.87 4.83
C GLN A 205 -23.57 19.78 3.96
N SER A 206 -22.55 20.61 4.23
CA SER A 206 -21.27 20.59 3.53
C SER A 206 -20.53 19.25 3.74
N VAL A 207 -20.42 18.79 4.98
CA VAL A 207 -19.77 17.52 5.31
C VAL A 207 -20.51 16.38 4.62
N ASN A 208 -21.84 16.30 4.73
CA ASN A 208 -22.63 15.27 4.08
C ASN A 208 -22.45 15.27 2.56
N PHE A 209 -22.39 16.45 1.95
CA PHE A 209 -22.14 16.58 0.52
C PHE A 209 -20.75 16.09 0.13
N PHE A 210 -19.68 16.52 0.83
CA PHE A 210 -18.30 16.12 0.51
C PHE A 210 -18.03 14.63 0.74
N PHE A 211 -18.80 13.97 1.62
CA PHE A 211 -18.75 12.52 1.82
C PHE A 211 -19.77 11.74 0.97
N SER A 212 -20.52 12.41 0.08
CA SER A 212 -21.51 11.76 -0.76
C SER A 212 -20.90 11.10 -2.00
N GLU A 213 -21.58 10.07 -2.51
CA GLU A 213 -21.26 9.45 -3.80
C GLU A 213 -21.33 10.46 -4.97
N THR A 214 -22.22 11.43 -4.85
CA THR A 214 -22.37 12.51 -5.85
C THR A 214 -21.08 13.31 -5.96
N PHE A 215 -20.46 13.66 -4.85
CA PHE A 215 -19.19 14.39 -4.87
C PHE A 215 -18.05 13.53 -5.44
N VAL A 216 -17.99 12.23 -5.10
CA VAL A 216 -17.00 11.31 -5.70
C VAL A 216 -17.16 11.27 -7.23
N ARG A 217 -18.39 11.19 -7.75
CA ARG A 217 -18.63 11.24 -9.20
C ARG A 217 -18.18 12.56 -9.85
N ILE A 218 -18.34 13.69 -9.14
CA ILE A 218 -17.83 14.98 -9.62
C ILE A 218 -16.29 14.94 -9.70
N LEU A 219 -15.61 14.39 -8.70
CA LEU A 219 -14.16 14.22 -8.72
C LEU A 219 -13.68 13.34 -9.88
N ASP A 220 -14.34 12.22 -10.14
CA ASP A 220 -14.00 11.31 -11.25
C ASP A 220 -14.17 12.00 -12.62
N ARG A 221 -15.25 12.76 -12.79
CA ARG A 221 -15.47 13.58 -13.98
C ARG A 221 -14.42 14.67 -14.11
N TYR A 222 -14.02 15.29 -13.00
CA TYR A 222 -12.99 16.30 -13.00
C TYR A 222 -11.61 15.74 -13.37
N VAL A 223 -11.21 14.59 -12.83
CA VAL A 223 -9.97 13.89 -13.22
C VAL A 223 -9.99 13.57 -14.72
N SER A 224 -11.10 13.06 -15.22
CA SER A 224 -11.28 12.78 -16.65
C SER A 224 -11.21 14.06 -17.51
N TYR A 225 -11.80 15.15 -17.04
CA TYR A 225 -11.75 16.46 -17.69
C TYR A 225 -10.32 17.01 -17.70
N TYR A 226 -9.60 16.93 -16.57
CA TYR A 226 -8.23 17.35 -16.44
C TYR A 226 -7.32 16.62 -17.46
N MET A 227 -7.39 15.31 -17.52
CA MET A 227 -6.61 14.50 -18.45
C MET A 227 -6.85 14.86 -19.92
N ARG A 228 -8.09 15.24 -20.25
CA ARG A 228 -8.49 15.53 -21.64
C ARG A 228 -8.24 16.97 -22.08
N ARG A 229 -8.30 17.93 -21.14
CA ARG A 229 -8.41 19.35 -21.47
C ARG A 229 -7.42 20.28 -20.78
N MET A 230 -6.90 19.88 -19.62
CA MET A 230 -6.15 20.81 -18.76
C MET A 230 -4.65 20.61 -18.75
N ILE A 231 -4.15 19.47 -19.18
CA ILE A 231 -2.71 19.22 -19.23
C ILE A 231 -2.10 20.02 -20.39
N PRO A 232 -1.12 20.91 -20.11
CA PRO A 232 -0.57 21.83 -21.12
C PRO A 232 0.48 21.15 -21.97
N TYR A 233 0.10 20.15 -22.77
CA TYR A 233 1.04 19.46 -23.66
C TYR A 233 1.64 20.41 -24.68
N THR A 234 2.93 20.31 -24.88
CA THR A 234 3.70 21.00 -25.93
C THR A 234 4.51 19.99 -26.72
N ASP A 235 4.74 20.26 -28.01
CA ASP A 235 5.53 19.38 -28.85
C ASP A 235 6.95 19.24 -28.27
N LEU A 236 7.46 18.00 -28.22
CA LEU A 236 8.74 17.66 -27.63
C LEU A 236 9.79 17.56 -28.72
N TYR A 237 10.81 18.37 -28.64
CA TYR A 237 11.94 18.40 -29.58
C TYR A 237 13.25 18.07 -28.88
N TYR A 238 14.15 17.40 -29.59
CA TYR A 238 15.54 17.22 -29.20
C TYR A 238 16.44 17.78 -30.35
N ASP A 239 17.19 18.82 -30.06
CA ASP A 239 18.08 19.52 -31.04
C ASP A 239 17.35 19.80 -32.38
N GLY A 240 16.17 20.43 -32.31
CA GLY A 240 15.35 20.78 -33.46
C GLY A 240 14.56 19.62 -34.10
N VAL A 241 14.81 18.39 -33.72
CA VAL A 241 14.10 17.21 -34.23
C VAL A 241 12.88 16.91 -33.36
N LEU A 242 11.71 16.82 -33.95
CA LEU A 242 10.46 16.48 -33.29
C LEU A 242 10.52 15.02 -32.83
N LEU A 243 10.31 14.81 -31.54
CA LEU A 243 10.25 13.47 -30.93
C LEU A 243 8.83 12.96 -30.75
N GLU A 244 7.96 13.83 -30.20
CA GLU A 244 6.56 13.49 -29.92
C GLU A 244 5.73 14.78 -30.03
N THR A 245 4.58 14.70 -30.68
CA THR A 245 3.66 15.83 -30.79
C THR A 245 2.74 15.92 -29.56
N ARG A 246 2.26 17.12 -29.25
CA ARG A 246 1.21 17.32 -28.24
C ARG A 246 -0.04 16.47 -28.49
N GLN A 247 -0.36 16.23 -29.78
CA GLN A 247 -1.53 15.43 -30.17
C GLN A 247 -1.34 13.94 -29.83
N GLU A 248 -0.14 13.40 -30.07
CA GLU A 248 0.22 12.02 -29.74
C GLU A 248 0.20 11.78 -28.23
N MET A 249 0.80 12.70 -27.45
CA MET A 249 0.78 12.67 -25.99
C MET A 249 -0.66 12.71 -25.45
N ALA A 250 -1.47 13.64 -25.92
CA ALA A 250 -2.87 13.75 -25.54
C ALA A 250 -3.68 12.51 -25.96
N ALA A 251 -3.41 11.92 -27.12
CA ALA A 251 -4.05 10.69 -27.56
C ALA A 251 -3.65 9.48 -26.70
N PHE A 252 -2.38 9.41 -26.30
CA PHE A 252 -1.90 8.39 -25.39
C PHE A 252 -2.64 8.45 -24.05
N VAL A 253 -2.69 9.61 -23.41
CA VAL A 253 -3.37 9.80 -22.12
C VAL A 253 -4.87 9.56 -22.24
N ARG A 254 -5.53 9.99 -23.31
CA ARG A 254 -6.96 9.70 -23.54
C ARG A 254 -7.25 8.21 -23.64
N ARG A 255 -6.38 7.41 -24.25
CA ARG A 255 -6.54 5.95 -24.36
C ARG A 255 -6.38 5.25 -23.01
N ALA A 256 -5.55 5.79 -22.13
CA ALA A 256 -5.32 5.26 -20.79
C ALA A 256 -6.37 5.75 -19.77
N CYS A 257 -7.11 6.83 -20.09
CA CYS A 257 -8.14 7.41 -19.23
C CYS A 257 -9.22 6.37 -18.88
N GLY A 258 -9.46 6.17 -17.59
CA GLY A 258 -10.43 5.18 -17.08
C GLY A 258 -9.89 3.75 -16.94
N ARG A 259 -8.65 3.49 -17.40
CA ARG A 259 -8.00 2.17 -17.25
C ARG A 259 -6.93 2.15 -16.16
N ALA A 260 -6.36 3.30 -15.85
CA ALA A 260 -5.34 3.46 -14.82
C ALA A 260 -5.56 4.78 -14.06
N PRO A 261 -5.07 4.88 -12.80
CA PRO A 261 -5.04 6.14 -12.05
C PRO A 261 -4.27 7.22 -12.82
N LEU A 262 -4.65 8.50 -12.60
CA LEU A 262 -4.00 9.64 -13.27
C LEU A 262 -2.48 9.64 -13.09
N ALA A 263 -2.00 9.44 -11.86
CA ALA A 263 -0.57 9.40 -11.57
C ALA A 263 0.15 8.31 -12.39
N GLY A 264 -0.34 7.07 -12.37
CA GLY A 264 0.22 5.96 -13.15
C GLY A 264 0.19 6.22 -14.66
N THR A 265 -0.87 6.87 -15.16
CA THR A 265 -0.96 7.27 -16.58
C THR A 265 0.14 8.29 -16.95
N LEU A 266 0.40 9.27 -16.08
CA LEU A 266 1.45 10.27 -16.30
C LEU A 266 2.85 9.66 -16.17
N GLU A 267 3.08 8.74 -15.27
CA GLU A 267 4.34 7.98 -15.17
C GLU A 267 4.62 7.16 -16.43
N LEU A 268 3.62 6.48 -16.97
CA LEU A 268 3.75 5.74 -18.24
C LEU A 268 4.08 6.69 -19.41
N LEU A 269 3.45 7.86 -19.45
CA LEU A 269 3.79 8.89 -20.44
C LEU A 269 5.23 9.36 -20.26
N GLU A 270 5.65 9.62 -19.03
CA GLU A 270 7.03 10.02 -18.73
C GLU A 270 8.04 8.98 -19.24
N GLN A 271 7.84 7.71 -18.90
CA GLN A 271 8.71 6.61 -19.36
C GLN A 271 8.79 6.54 -20.89
N ARG A 272 7.66 6.69 -21.58
CA ARG A 272 7.60 6.72 -23.04
C ARG A 272 8.45 7.87 -23.60
N LEU A 273 8.27 9.08 -23.07
CA LEU A 273 8.99 10.28 -23.52
C LEU A 273 10.51 10.15 -23.27
N TRP A 274 10.90 9.66 -22.11
CA TRP A 274 12.32 9.40 -21.81
C TRP A 274 12.92 8.35 -22.73
N THR A 275 12.19 7.33 -23.11
CA THR A 275 12.64 6.33 -24.08
C THR A 275 12.95 6.97 -25.43
N ALA A 276 12.06 7.84 -25.95
CA ALA A 276 12.28 8.58 -27.18
C ALA A 276 13.48 9.54 -27.08
N VAL A 277 13.60 10.26 -25.97
CA VAL A 277 14.72 11.17 -25.69
C VAL A 277 16.05 10.41 -25.65
N HIS A 278 16.10 9.27 -24.96
CA HIS A 278 17.33 8.47 -24.86
C HIS A 278 17.76 7.88 -26.21
N LYS A 279 16.81 7.43 -27.03
CA LYS A 279 17.08 6.98 -28.39
C LYS A 279 17.70 8.10 -29.23
N ARG A 280 17.03 9.25 -29.30
CA ARG A 280 17.52 10.39 -30.11
C ARG A 280 18.85 10.96 -29.59
N ARG A 281 19.05 11.00 -28.28
CA ARG A 281 20.31 11.40 -27.65
C ARG A 281 21.49 10.53 -28.11
N ARG A 282 21.30 9.23 -28.30
CA ARG A 282 22.35 8.33 -28.83
C ARG A 282 22.65 8.67 -30.30
N GLU A 283 21.62 8.81 -31.11
CA GLU A 283 21.73 9.15 -32.54
C GLU A 283 22.44 10.51 -32.73
N HIS A 284 21.97 11.54 -32.05
CA HIS A 284 22.54 12.88 -32.09
C HIS A 284 24.03 12.91 -31.68
N ARG A 285 24.41 12.11 -30.71
CA ARG A 285 25.80 12.00 -30.28
C ARG A 285 26.68 11.38 -31.35
N LEU A 286 26.18 10.39 -32.10
CA LEU A 286 26.86 9.79 -33.23
C LEU A 286 26.99 10.79 -34.43
N GLU A 287 25.91 11.48 -34.77
CA GLU A 287 25.87 12.50 -35.83
C GLU A 287 26.88 13.61 -35.55
N LYS A 288 26.90 14.17 -34.34
CA LYS A 288 27.87 15.23 -33.95
C LYS A 288 29.32 14.75 -33.95
N LEU A 289 29.59 13.50 -33.58
CA LEU A 289 30.93 12.95 -33.66
C LEU A 289 31.40 12.78 -35.11
N GLN A 290 30.50 12.56 -36.06
CA GLN A 290 30.79 12.46 -37.48
C GLN A 290 30.98 13.84 -38.14
N THR A 291 30.14 14.84 -37.80
CA THR A 291 30.18 16.18 -38.37
C THR A 291 31.33 17.05 -37.87
N PHE A 292 31.81 16.85 -36.65
CA PHE A 292 32.94 17.61 -36.06
C PHE A 292 34.33 17.11 -36.54
N SER A 293 34.46 16.61 -37.77
CA SER A 293 35.76 16.27 -38.34
C SER A 293 36.58 17.50 -38.83
N GLY A 294 36.07 18.72 -38.73
CA GLY A 294 36.64 19.97 -39.22
C GLY A 294 36.87 21.04 -38.14
N THR A 295 38.05 21.25 -37.78
CA THR A 295 38.96 22.39 -37.60
C THR A 295 38.80 23.45 -36.50
N PHE A 296 37.69 23.80 -35.85
CA PHE A 296 37.67 25.02 -35.01
C PHE A 296 37.53 24.84 -33.48
N VAL A 297 37.24 23.66 -32.99
CA VAL A 297 36.95 23.46 -31.54
C VAL A 297 38.05 22.65 -30.83
N GLN A 298 39.15 22.37 -31.52
CA GLN A 298 40.22 21.50 -31.03
C GLN A 298 41.04 22.04 -29.83
N HIS A 299 40.92 23.33 -29.52
CA HIS A 299 41.81 23.97 -28.54
C HIS A 299 41.23 24.09 -27.12
N LEU A 300 39.95 23.88 -26.87
CA LEU A 300 39.35 24.11 -25.56
C LEU A 300 38.68 22.85 -24.93
N TYR A 301 38.19 21.93 -25.76
CA TYR A 301 37.53 20.71 -25.24
C TYR A 301 37.76 19.54 -26.21
N ASP A 302 38.02 18.35 -25.66
CA ASP A 302 37.96 17.10 -26.43
C ASP A 302 36.55 16.94 -27.06
N LYS A 303 36.49 16.48 -28.32
CA LYS A 303 35.23 16.26 -29.09
C LYS A 303 34.16 15.52 -28.25
N LYS A 304 34.58 14.53 -27.43
CA LYS A 304 33.70 13.79 -26.53
C LYS A 304 33.12 14.64 -25.39
N GLN A 305 33.93 15.58 -24.87
CA GLN A 305 33.51 16.47 -23.77
C GLN A 305 32.53 17.54 -24.28
N PHE A 306 32.77 18.10 -25.45
CA PHE A 306 31.84 19.06 -26.06
C PHE A 306 30.50 18.47 -26.42
N GLY A 307 30.46 17.27 -27.01
CA GLY A 307 29.24 16.54 -27.27
C GLY A 307 28.46 16.15 -25.99
N ARG A 308 29.19 15.90 -24.88
CA ARG A 308 28.57 15.71 -23.56
C ARG A 308 27.92 16.97 -23.01
N LEU A 309 28.57 18.13 -23.09
CA LEU A 309 28.07 19.40 -22.59
C LEU A 309 26.78 19.83 -23.32
N LEU A 310 26.76 19.77 -24.66
CA LEU A 310 25.56 20.04 -25.46
C LEU A 310 24.41 19.10 -25.07
N SER A 311 24.70 17.82 -24.94
CA SER A 311 23.72 16.82 -24.55
C SER A 311 23.15 17.02 -23.12
N ILE A 312 23.94 17.56 -22.18
CA ILE A 312 23.50 17.87 -20.80
C ILE A 312 22.56 19.08 -20.82
N LYS A 313 22.89 20.13 -21.55
CA LYS A 313 22.06 21.36 -21.64
C LYS A 313 20.69 21.06 -22.25
N GLU A 314 20.66 20.32 -23.35
CA GLU A 314 19.42 19.92 -24.01
C GLU A 314 18.58 18.95 -23.13
N HIS A 315 19.23 17.99 -22.48
CA HIS A 315 18.56 17.08 -21.52
C HIS A 315 17.92 17.86 -20.36
N ALA A 316 18.60 18.88 -19.82
CA ALA A 316 18.05 19.71 -18.75
C ALA A 316 16.84 20.55 -19.22
N ARG A 317 16.84 21.02 -20.47
CA ARG A 317 15.70 21.71 -21.07
C ARG A 317 14.49 20.79 -21.19
N ILE A 318 14.70 19.62 -21.77
CA ILE A 318 13.66 18.61 -21.96
C ILE A 318 13.09 18.13 -20.61
N LYS A 319 13.96 17.90 -19.62
CA LYS A 319 13.53 17.52 -18.27
C LYS A 319 12.58 18.54 -17.65
N ARG A 320 12.86 19.83 -17.81
CA ARG A 320 11.96 20.90 -17.34
C ARG A 320 10.63 20.90 -18.09
N GLN A 321 10.67 20.71 -19.41
CA GLN A 321 9.48 20.65 -20.26
C GLN A 321 8.59 19.44 -19.89
N ILE A 322 9.15 18.25 -19.78
CA ILE A 322 8.41 17.04 -19.36
C ILE A 322 7.81 17.25 -17.96
N LYS A 323 8.60 17.73 -17.00
CA LYS A 323 8.10 17.99 -15.65
C LYS A 323 6.92 18.95 -15.61
N ALA A 324 6.86 19.93 -16.49
CA ALA A 324 5.79 20.93 -16.51
C ALA A 324 4.39 20.33 -16.72
N PHE A 325 4.28 19.22 -17.43
CA PHE A 325 2.99 18.58 -17.68
C PHE A 325 2.78 17.23 -16.98
N ILE A 326 3.83 16.61 -16.43
CA ILE A 326 3.68 15.38 -15.63
C ILE A 326 3.61 15.63 -14.12
N THR A 327 4.10 16.77 -13.64
CA THR A 327 4.01 17.09 -12.20
C THR A 327 2.57 17.36 -11.83
N LEU A 328 2.02 16.47 -10.99
CA LEU A 328 0.66 16.54 -10.50
C LEU A 328 0.66 17.15 -9.09
N ASP A 329 0.06 18.32 -8.93
CA ASP A 329 -0.32 18.86 -7.63
C ASP A 329 -1.81 18.60 -7.41
N SER A 330 -2.11 17.46 -6.80
CA SER A 330 -3.49 16.99 -6.56
C SER A 330 -4.30 17.99 -5.72
N LEU A 331 -3.63 18.70 -4.79
CA LEU A 331 -4.29 19.66 -3.94
C LEU A 331 -4.61 20.97 -4.67
N ALA A 332 -3.67 21.47 -5.48
CA ALA A 332 -3.94 22.63 -6.32
C ALA A 332 -5.09 22.35 -7.28
N LEU A 333 -5.17 21.13 -7.84
CA LEU A 333 -6.28 20.69 -8.67
C LEU A 333 -7.59 20.64 -7.89
N TYR A 334 -7.60 20.05 -6.71
CA TYR A 334 -8.78 20.01 -5.85
C TYR A 334 -9.28 21.42 -5.49
N ARG A 335 -8.39 22.31 -5.07
CA ARG A 335 -8.72 23.72 -4.79
C ARG A 335 -9.25 24.46 -6.02
N ARG A 336 -8.67 24.20 -7.19
CA ARG A 336 -9.14 24.78 -8.44
C ARG A 336 -10.54 24.36 -8.76
N LEU A 337 -10.89 23.08 -8.60
CA LEU A 337 -12.26 22.59 -8.78
C LEU A 337 -13.25 23.34 -7.89
N LEU A 338 -12.92 23.52 -6.59
CA LEU A 338 -13.82 24.18 -5.65
C LEU A 338 -13.94 25.69 -5.88
N ARG A 339 -12.95 26.35 -6.49
CA ARG A 339 -12.97 27.77 -6.81
C ARG A 339 -13.63 28.10 -8.14
N ASP A 340 -13.60 27.17 -9.08
CA ASP A 340 -14.19 27.33 -10.41
C ASP A 340 -15.65 26.83 -10.39
N HIS A 341 -16.56 27.69 -9.94
CA HIS A 341 -17.97 27.36 -9.76
C HIS A 341 -18.61 26.91 -11.07
N ASP A 342 -18.26 27.56 -12.21
CA ASP A 342 -18.85 27.21 -13.51
C ASP A 342 -18.43 25.80 -13.95
N LEU A 343 -17.15 25.46 -13.75
CA LEU A 343 -16.67 24.12 -14.03
C LEU A 343 -17.31 23.10 -13.07
N PHE A 344 -17.37 23.43 -11.76
CA PHE A 344 -17.97 22.56 -10.76
C PHE A 344 -19.42 22.20 -11.10
N PHE A 345 -20.28 23.18 -11.33
CA PHE A 345 -21.69 22.94 -11.67
C PHE A 345 -21.86 22.25 -13.02
N ARG A 346 -20.99 22.47 -13.98
CA ARG A 346 -20.99 21.74 -15.25
C ARG A 346 -20.65 20.25 -15.07
N LEU A 347 -19.76 19.92 -14.14
CA LEU A 347 -19.40 18.53 -13.83
C LEU A 347 -20.43 17.85 -12.90
N ALA A 348 -21.20 18.61 -12.15
CA ALA A 348 -22.27 18.12 -11.27
C ALA A 348 -23.52 17.68 -12.05
N LYS A 349 -23.75 18.24 -13.24
CA LYS A 349 -24.84 17.84 -14.18
C LYS A 349 -24.50 16.48 -14.82
#